data_535066ee2b2c4af5146b3c7cfe18f57f
#
_entry.id   535066ee2b2c4af5146b3c7cfe18f57f
#
_cell.length_a   1.000
_cell.length_b   1.000
_cell.length_c   1.000
_cell.angle_alpha   90.00
_cell.angle_beta   90.00
_cell.angle_gamma   90.00
#
_symmetry.space_group_name_H-M   'P 1'
#
loop_
_entity.id
_entity.type
_entity.pdbx_description
1 polymer ?
#
loop_
_entity_poly.entity_id
_entity_poly.type
_entity_poly.pdbx_seq_one_letter_code
_entity_poly.pdbx_strand_id
1 'polypeptide(L)'
;MAEYKPMDCESIIKYIKELNLEIFDENADLTAKEIGDGNLNLVFRVKDSNTGKSVIIKQALPYLRVAGEGWKLTVERNRIEAEAMIEQDKACPNSVPKVYYHDKDYSLYVAEDLGNMDMLRNGLMNMKKYPKFPNQIGKFLSRNLFYTSDLGIGAVAKKSLVSKFINPELCDITEKLVLTDPYMNAESNDINSEVMDEVKNMWGRKDFRLEVTKLKNIFMTKAEGLLHGDLHTGSIFITEDDMRVFDTEFAFYGPYGYDIGLLFANFILNYISWEGREDKSKEEIREFRKYLLDAIEEIWHEFEKDLKEIWEKDSKEISSTVEGYKEYYINNLLQETVGFSGCEVMRRIVGMAHVPDLDILKDLKQKAKAQRLGLKIGQEMVMRRNKIINIEDLSSLILELTK
;
A
#
# COMPACT_ATOMS: atom_id res chain seq x y z
N MET A 1 -19.87 12.24 -25.44
CA MET A 1 -19.21 11.30 -24.52
C MET A 1 -19.29 9.95 -25.20
N ALA A 2 -18.13 9.31 -25.43
CA ALA A 2 -18.13 7.92 -25.90
C ALA A 2 -18.83 7.07 -24.83
N GLU A 3 -19.64 6.10 -25.24
CA GLU A 3 -20.29 5.17 -24.32
C GLU A 3 -19.19 4.26 -23.76
N TYR A 4 -19.02 4.24 -22.43
CA TYR A 4 -18.06 3.36 -21.76
C TYR A 4 -18.27 1.90 -22.19
N LYS A 5 -17.21 1.24 -22.66
CA LYS A 5 -17.23 -0.16 -23.06
C LYS A 5 -15.95 -0.86 -22.59
N PRO A 6 -16.08 -2.03 -21.93
CA PRO A 6 -14.90 -2.87 -21.66
C PRO A 6 -14.20 -3.23 -22.97
N MET A 7 -12.88 -3.09 -22.98
CA MET A 7 -12.05 -3.42 -24.15
C MET A 7 -11.55 -4.86 -24.08
N ASP A 8 -11.26 -5.41 -25.24
CA ASP A 8 -10.55 -6.67 -25.45
C ASP A 8 -9.21 -6.43 -26.16
N CYS A 9 -8.43 -7.48 -26.40
CA CYS A 9 -7.11 -7.36 -27.00
C CYS A 9 -7.14 -6.71 -28.39
N GLU A 10 -8.17 -6.97 -29.20
CA GLU A 10 -8.27 -6.39 -30.57
C GLU A 10 -8.58 -4.89 -30.50
N SER A 11 -9.55 -4.51 -29.68
CA SER A 11 -9.93 -3.10 -29.49
C SER A 11 -8.79 -2.28 -28.86
N ILE A 12 -8.01 -2.86 -27.94
CA ILE A 12 -6.83 -2.23 -27.35
C ILE A 12 -5.73 -1.98 -28.40
N ILE A 13 -5.44 -2.94 -29.27
CA ILE A 13 -4.46 -2.75 -30.35
C ILE A 13 -4.88 -1.62 -31.28
N LYS A 14 -6.17 -1.60 -31.68
CA LYS A 14 -6.71 -0.54 -32.52
C LYS A 14 -6.62 0.81 -31.84
N TYR A 15 -7.01 0.88 -30.57
CA TYR A 15 -6.96 2.10 -29.78
C TYR A 15 -5.54 2.68 -29.65
N ILE A 16 -4.53 1.83 -29.36
CA ILE A 16 -3.14 2.28 -29.25
C ILE A 16 -2.60 2.80 -30.59
N LYS A 17 -2.98 2.17 -31.71
CA LYS A 17 -2.59 2.67 -33.05
C LYS A 17 -3.22 4.03 -33.36
N GLU A 18 -4.49 4.23 -33.02
CA GLU A 18 -5.20 5.49 -33.20
C GLU A 18 -4.65 6.61 -32.30
N LEU A 19 -4.19 6.26 -31.09
CA LEU A 19 -3.62 7.21 -30.12
C LEU A 19 -2.26 7.74 -30.54
N ASN A 20 -1.56 7.05 -31.44
CA ASN A 20 -0.27 7.44 -32.01
C ASN A 20 0.75 7.95 -30.98
N LEU A 21 0.94 7.18 -29.90
CA LEU A 21 1.97 7.48 -28.90
C LEU A 21 3.36 7.31 -29.51
N GLU A 22 4.26 8.26 -29.28
CA GLU A 22 5.66 8.23 -29.75
C GLU A 22 6.50 7.03 -29.22
N ILE A 23 5.86 6.11 -28.48
CA ILE A 23 6.49 4.91 -27.93
C ILE A 23 6.69 3.83 -29.02
N PHE A 24 5.72 3.73 -29.94
CA PHE A 24 5.70 2.76 -31.02
C PHE A 24 5.89 3.45 -32.37
N ASP A 25 6.58 2.79 -33.26
CA ASP A 25 6.73 3.26 -34.64
C ASP A 25 5.43 3.04 -35.45
N GLU A 26 5.20 3.81 -36.51
CA GLU A 26 4.00 3.70 -37.38
C GLU A 26 3.74 2.28 -37.91
N ASN A 27 4.82 1.51 -38.15
CA ASN A 27 4.79 0.13 -38.65
C ASN A 27 4.96 -0.92 -37.57
N ALA A 28 4.69 -0.58 -36.29
CA ALA A 28 4.83 -1.53 -35.18
C ALA A 28 3.88 -2.72 -35.34
N ASP A 29 4.42 -3.93 -35.16
CA ASP A 29 3.64 -5.18 -35.10
C ASP A 29 3.16 -5.42 -33.67
N LEU A 30 2.02 -4.80 -33.33
CA LEU A 30 1.48 -4.81 -31.99
C LEU A 30 0.70 -6.09 -31.67
N THR A 31 1.04 -6.69 -30.56
CA THR A 31 0.28 -7.78 -29.92
C THR A 31 -0.22 -7.32 -28.55
N ALA A 32 -1.40 -7.76 -28.15
CA ALA A 32 -1.96 -7.50 -26.83
C ALA A 32 -2.27 -8.79 -26.09
N LYS A 33 -2.04 -8.79 -24.80
CA LYS A 33 -2.40 -9.89 -23.89
C LYS A 33 -2.97 -9.32 -22.60
N GLU A 34 -4.14 -9.80 -22.17
CA GLU A 34 -4.63 -9.55 -20.82
C GLU A 34 -3.70 -10.23 -19.83
N ILE A 35 -3.24 -9.48 -18.83
CA ILE A 35 -2.31 -9.93 -17.80
C ILE A 35 -2.90 -9.64 -16.42
N GLY A 36 -2.50 -10.47 -15.45
CA GLY A 36 -2.91 -10.31 -14.05
C GLY A 36 -4.29 -10.88 -13.74
N ASP A 37 -4.48 -11.17 -12.46
CA ASP A 37 -5.73 -11.67 -11.89
C ASP A 37 -6.66 -10.51 -11.51
N GLY A 38 -6.64 -9.42 -12.29
CA GLY A 38 -7.27 -8.13 -12.01
C GLY A 38 -8.66 -8.25 -11.38
N ASN A 39 -8.70 -8.16 -10.06
CA ASN A 39 -9.95 -8.25 -9.29
C ASN A 39 -10.87 -7.05 -9.54
N LEU A 40 -10.28 -5.91 -9.93
CA LEU A 40 -10.95 -4.62 -10.06
C LEU A 40 -10.90 -4.05 -11.48
N ASN A 41 -9.88 -4.39 -12.27
CA ASN A 41 -9.57 -3.74 -13.53
C ASN A 41 -9.22 -4.77 -14.62
N LEU A 42 -9.39 -4.37 -15.89
CA LEU A 42 -8.77 -5.04 -17.03
C LEU A 42 -7.35 -4.50 -17.20
N VAL A 43 -6.36 -5.38 -17.28
CA VAL A 43 -4.96 -5.00 -17.47
C VAL A 43 -4.42 -5.70 -18.70
N PHE A 44 -3.94 -4.93 -19.68
CA PHE A 44 -3.37 -5.45 -20.91
C PHE A 44 -1.90 -5.03 -21.03
N ARG A 45 -1.05 -5.96 -21.46
CA ARG A 45 0.27 -5.66 -21.98
C ARG A 45 0.18 -5.58 -23.50
N VAL A 46 0.53 -4.43 -24.07
CA VAL A 46 0.70 -4.26 -25.52
C VAL A 46 2.19 -4.21 -25.83
N LYS A 47 2.62 -5.07 -26.75
CA LYS A 47 4.04 -5.25 -27.10
C LYS A 47 4.20 -5.17 -28.61
N ASP A 48 5.23 -4.47 -29.05
CA ASP A 48 5.71 -4.53 -30.44
C ASP A 48 6.66 -5.72 -30.62
N SER A 49 6.29 -6.64 -31.51
CA SER A 49 7.05 -7.85 -31.81
C SER A 49 8.42 -7.53 -32.48
N ASN A 50 8.53 -6.39 -33.17
CA ASN A 50 9.72 -6.00 -33.89
C ASN A 50 10.81 -5.43 -32.96
N THR A 51 10.42 -4.55 -32.03
CA THR A 51 11.35 -3.82 -31.16
C THR A 51 11.41 -4.35 -29.73
N GLY A 52 10.40 -5.12 -29.32
CA GLY A 52 10.24 -5.60 -27.96
C GLY A 52 9.73 -4.53 -26.97
N LYS A 53 9.53 -3.28 -27.41
CA LYS A 53 8.94 -2.22 -26.59
C LYS A 53 7.53 -2.62 -26.15
N SER A 54 7.13 -2.27 -24.93
CA SER A 54 5.81 -2.60 -24.41
C SER A 54 5.27 -1.52 -23.48
N VAL A 55 3.94 -1.49 -23.33
CA VAL A 55 3.21 -0.65 -22.40
C VAL A 55 2.14 -1.47 -21.68
N ILE A 56 1.74 -0.97 -20.52
CA ILE A 56 0.59 -1.47 -19.78
C ILE A 56 -0.60 -0.55 -20.01
N ILE A 57 -1.76 -1.15 -20.25
CA ILE A 57 -3.04 -0.44 -20.30
C ILE A 57 -3.91 -1.00 -19.19
N LYS A 58 -4.38 -0.12 -18.30
CA LYS A 58 -5.29 -0.50 -17.21
C LYS A 58 -6.61 0.23 -17.40
N GLN A 59 -7.70 -0.53 -17.55
CA GLN A 59 -9.07 0.00 -17.69
C GLN A 59 -9.90 -0.38 -16.46
N ALA A 60 -10.56 0.60 -15.83
CA ALA A 60 -11.46 0.33 -14.71
C ALA A 60 -12.76 -0.28 -15.18
N LEU A 61 -13.27 -1.28 -14.44
CA LEU A 61 -14.61 -1.82 -14.60
C LEU A 61 -15.58 -1.14 -13.63
N PRO A 62 -16.87 -0.94 -13.98
CA PRO A 62 -17.85 -0.30 -13.10
C PRO A 62 -18.36 -1.23 -11.98
N TYR A 63 -17.63 -2.28 -11.66
CA TYR A 63 -17.96 -3.27 -10.62
C TYR A 63 -16.71 -4.04 -10.17
N LEU A 64 -16.80 -4.67 -9.01
CA LEU A 64 -15.77 -5.57 -8.49
C LEU A 64 -15.85 -6.92 -9.24
N ARG A 65 -14.87 -7.23 -10.07
CA ARG A 65 -14.88 -8.40 -10.98
C ARG A 65 -15.08 -9.74 -10.24
N VAL A 66 -14.44 -9.89 -9.07
CA VAL A 66 -14.54 -11.13 -8.26
C VAL A 66 -15.89 -11.28 -7.57
N ALA A 67 -16.61 -10.19 -7.29
CA ALA A 67 -17.95 -10.19 -6.68
C ALA A 67 -19.07 -10.06 -7.71
N GLY A 68 -18.74 -9.85 -8.99
CA GLY A 68 -19.67 -9.65 -10.09
C GLY A 68 -20.34 -8.28 -10.10
N GLU A 69 -21.30 -8.08 -11.01
CA GLU A 69 -22.00 -6.80 -11.26
C GLU A 69 -22.83 -6.30 -10.05
N GLY A 70 -23.04 -7.14 -9.05
CA GLY A 70 -23.76 -6.77 -7.81
C GLY A 70 -22.98 -5.77 -6.92
N TRP A 71 -21.65 -5.73 -7.02
CA TRP A 71 -20.81 -4.79 -6.27
C TRP A 71 -20.32 -3.69 -7.21
N LYS A 72 -21.09 -2.62 -7.32
CA LYS A 72 -20.76 -1.48 -8.16
C LYS A 72 -19.57 -0.70 -7.57
N LEU A 73 -18.67 -0.26 -8.45
CA LEU A 73 -17.53 0.61 -8.11
C LEU A 73 -17.41 1.72 -9.16
N THR A 74 -17.07 2.92 -8.69
CA THR A 74 -16.82 4.04 -9.59
C THR A 74 -15.62 3.77 -10.52
N VAL A 75 -15.74 4.14 -11.78
CA VAL A 75 -14.62 4.13 -12.73
C VAL A 75 -13.65 5.30 -12.53
N GLU A 76 -14.05 6.32 -11.74
CA GLU A 76 -13.21 7.46 -11.35
C GLU A 76 -11.92 7.04 -10.64
N ARG A 77 -11.88 5.86 -10.01
CA ARG A 77 -10.66 5.33 -9.42
C ARG A 77 -9.51 5.20 -10.42
N ASN A 78 -9.80 4.97 -11.71
CA ASN A 78 -8.77 4.93 -12.76
C ASN A 78 -8.11 6.31 -12.98
N ARG A 79 -8.95 7.38 -12.99
CA ARG A 79 -8.44 8.75 -13.03
C ARG A 79 -7.58 9.05 -11.79
N ILE A 80 -8.09 8.70 -10.61
CA ILE A 80 -7.40 8.91 -9.35
C ILE A 80 -6.05 8.19 -9.37
N GLU A 81 -6.01 6.94 -9.82
CA GLU A 81 -4.77 6.16 -9.92
C GLU A 81 -3.75 6.83 -10.85
N ALA A 82 -4.13 7.14 -12.07
CA ALA A 82 -3.25 7.77 -13.05
C ALA A 82 -2.72 9.13 -12.56
N GLU A 83 -3.60 9.97 -12.03
CA GLU A 83 -3.25 11.30 -11.54
C GLU A 83 -2.42 11.24 -10.24
N ALA A 84 -2.65 10.25 -9.36
CA ALA A 84 -1.83 10.03 -8.17
C ALA A 84 -0.39 9.63 -8.54
N MET A 85 -0.21 8.70 -9.47
CA MET A 85 1.13 8.36 -9.97
C MET A 85 1.84 9.58 -10.57
N ILE A 86 1.14 10.44 -11.31
CA ILE A 86 1.72 11.67 -11.87
C ILE A 86 2.16 12.64 -10.75
N GLU A 87 1.36 12.82 -9.69
CA GLU A 87 1.76 13.69 -8.56
C GLU A 87 2.90 13.06 -7.76
N GLN A 88 2.91 11.74 -7.58
CA GLN A 88 3.98 11.01 -6.90
C GLN A 88 5.30 11.04 -7.69
N ASP A 89 5.25 10.93 -9.02
CA ASP A 89 6.46 11.07 -9.87
C ASP A 89 7.05 12.49 -9.81
N LYS A 90 6.22 13.53 -9.69
CA LYS A 90 6.69 14.90 -9.44
C LYS A 90 7.38 15.03 -8.08
N ALA A 91 6.84 14.38 -7.04
CA ALA A 91 7.40 14.44 -5.69
C ALA A 91 8.69 13.61 -5.56
N CYS A 92 8.72 12.44 -6.17
CA CYS A 92 9.86 11.52 -6.16
C CYS A 92 10.03 10.86 -7.53
N PRO A 93 10.78 11.47 -8.46
CA PRO A 93 10.92 10.99 -9.84
C PRO A 93 11.45 9.55 -9.93
N ASN A 94 10.90 8.80 -10.87
CA ASN A 94 11.22 7.40 -11.13
C ASN A 94 10.91 6.44 -9.97
N SER A 95 10.01 6.77 -9.07
CA SER A 95 9.55 5.88 -7.99
C SER A 95 8.22 5.18 -8.29
N VAL A 96 7.56 5.57 -9.37
CA VAL A 96 6.31 5.00 -9.88
C VAL A 96 6.41 4.73 -11.38
N PRO A 97 5.55 3.89 -11.97
CA PRO A 97 5.48 3.74 -13.43
C PRO A 97 5.15 5.08 -14.09
N LYS A 98 5.84 5.41 -15.17
CA LYS A 98 5.52 6.60 -15.95
C LYS A 98 4.16 6.44 -16.61
N VAL A 99 3.24 7.38 -16.37
CA VAL A 99 1.96 7.46 -17.07
C VAL A 99 2.17 8.23 -18.37
N TYR A 100 1.91 7.57 -19.49
CA TYR A 100 2.07 8.16 -20.83
C TYR A 100 0.81 8.86 -21.30
N TYR A 101 -0.35 8.29 -20.96
CA TYR A 101 -1.64 8.83 -21.40
C TYR A 101 -2.76 8.41 -20.44
N HIS A 102 -3.78 9.25 -20.29
CA HIS A 102 -4.99 8.93 -19.54
C HIS A 102 -6.22 9.36 -20.33
N ASP A 103 -7.16 8.43 -20.52
CA ASP A 103 -8.43 8.65 -21.23
C ASP A 103 -9.59 8.56 -20.25
N LYS A 104 -10.27 9.69 -20.05
CA LYS A 104 -11.43 9.79 -19.13
C LYS A 104 -12.68 9.13 -19.71
N ASP A 105 -12.86 9.17 -21.03
CA ASP A 105 -14.06 8.63 -21.69
C ASP A 105 -14.09 7.08 -21.62
N TYR A 106 -12.91 6.45 -21.76
CA TYR A 106 -12.76 5.01 -21.65
C TYR A 106 -12.33 4.54 -20.26
N SER A 107 -12.10 5.47 -19.31
CA SER A 107 -11.60 5.16 -17.95
C SER A 107 -10.40 4.21 -17.99
N LEU A 108 -9.42 4.56 -18.80
CA LEU A 108 -8.16 3.82 -18.94
C LEU A 108 -6.95 4.74 -18.90
N TYR A 109 -5.80 4.19 -18.56
CA TYR A 109 -4.52 4.85 -18.74
C TYR A 109 -3.51 3.91 -19.41
N VAL A 110 -2.49 4.52 -20.03
CA VAL A 110 -1.33 3.85 -20.63
C VAL A 110 -0.11 4.21 -19.79
N ALA A 111 0.60 3.19 -19.31
CA ALA A 111 1.78 3.38 -18.47
C ALA A 111 2.95 2.50 -18.88
N GLU A 112 4.11 2.77 -18.26
CA GLU A 112 5.34 1.99 -18.38
C GLU A 112 5.10 0.52 -18.02
N ASP A 113 5.67 -0.39 -18.83
CA ASP A 113 5.67 -1.82 -18.54
C ASP A 113 6.88 -2.20 -17.70
N LEU A 114 6.65 -2.59 -16.48
CA LEU A 114 7.64 -3.03 -15.50
C LEU A 114 7.83 -4.57 -15.49
N GLY A 115 7.49 -5.25 -16.58
CA GLY A 115 7.49 -6.71 -16.65
C GLY A 115 8.85 -7.40 -16.50
N ASN A 116 9.92 -6.65 -16.35
CA ASN A 116 11.28 -7.12 -16.02
C ASN A 116 11.60 -7.06 -14.51
N MET A 117 10.67 -6.58 -13.69
CA MET A 117 10.80 -6.50 -12.22
C MET A 117 9.96 -7.56 -11.54
N ASP A 118 10.42 -8.02 -10.38
CA ASP A 118 9.67 -8.91 -9.50
C ASP A 118 8.77 -8.12 -8.55
N MET A 119 7.75 -8.78 -8.02
CA MET A 119 6.95 -8.21 -6.93
C MET A 119 7.69 -8.38 -5.60
N LEU A 120 7.83 -7.32 -4.80
CA LEU A 120 8.54 -7.36 -3.51
C LEU A 120 8.03 -8.49 -2.61
N ARG A 121 6.72 -8.68 -2.53
CA ARG A 121 6.10 -9.76 -1.73
C ARG A 121 6.63 -11.12 -2.10
N ASN A 122 6.72 -11.43 -3.39
CA ASN A 122 7.21 -12.72 -3.85
C ASN A 122 8.68 -12.94 -3.44
N GLY A 123 9.50 -11.90 -3.53
CA GLY A 123 10.88 -11.95 -3.06
C GLY A 123 10.98 -12.23 -1.57
N LEU A 124 10.25 -11.48 -0.74
CA LEU A 124 10.25 -11.66 0.73
C LEU A 124 9.74 -13.04 1.15
N MET A 125 8.68 -13.56 0.51
CA MET A 125 8.17 -14.92 0.77
C MET A 125 9.21 -16.01 0.46
N ASN A 126 10.20 -15.72 -0.39
CA ASN A 126 11.33 -16.57 -0.76
C ASN A 126 12.64 -16.18 -0.03
N MET A 127 12.58 -15.43 1.06
CA MET A 127 13.73 -14.95 1.84
C MET A 127 14.74 -14.10 1.04
N LYS A 128 14.34 -13.50 -0.09
CA LYS A 128 15.20 -12.59 -0.83
C LYS A 128 15.34 -11.28 -0.05
N LYS A 129 16.58 -10.78 0.05
CA LYS A 129 16.93 -9.53 0.73
C LYS A 129 17.20 -8.45 -0.30
N TYR A 130 16.76 -7.22 -0.02
CA TYR A 130 16.89 -6.06 -0.91
C TYR A 130 17.54 -4.89 -0.17
N PRO A 131 18.88 -4.83 -0.11
CA PRO A 131 19.60 -3.87 0.75
C PRO A 131 19.36 -2.39 0.39
N LYS A 132 19.02 -2.09 -0.88
CA LYS A 132 18.77 -0.72 -1.34
C LYS A 132 17.34 -0.25 -1.12
N PHE A 133 16.42 -1.19 -0.92
CA PHE A 133 14.99 -0.93 -0.81
C PHE A 133 14.65 0.05 0.32
N PRO A 134 15.17 -0.08 1.55
CA PRO A 134 14.85 0.84 2.65
C PRO A 134 15.14 2.30 2.32
N ASN A 135 16.30 2.59 1.70
CA ASN A 135 16.63 3.95 1.29
C ASN A 135 15.70 4.48 0.19
N GLN A 136 15.38 3.66 -0.80
CA GLN A 136 14.52 4.06 -1.92
C GLN A 136 13.10 4.35 -1.47
N ILE A 137 12.49 3.42 -0.71
CA ILE A 137 11.11 3.57 -0.24
C ILE A 137 11.00 4.66 0.84
N GLY A 138 12.00 4.80 1.72
CA GLY A 138 12.06 5.87 2.72
C GLY A 138 12.03 7.25 2.08
N LYS A 139 12.81 7.46 1.02
CA LYS A 139 12.78 8.70 0.22
C LYS A 139 11.47 8.92 -0.53
N PHE A 140 10.88 7.87 -1.11
CA PHE A 140 9.57 7.97 -1.74
C PHE A 140 8.52 8.44 -0.74
N LEU A 141 8.47 7.81 0.42
CA LEU A 141 7.51 8.14 1.48
C LEU A 141 7.67 9.56 1.99
N SER A 142 8.90 10.00 2.33
CA SER A 142 9.16 11.33 2.84
C SER A 142 8.82 12.44 1.84
N ARG A 143 9.24 12.27 0.58
CA ARG A 143 9.02 13.26 -0.48
C ARG A 143 7.57 13.34 -0.91
N ASN A 144 6.91 12.18 -1.05
CA ASN A 144 5.50 12.16 -1.36
C ASN A 144 4.67 12.85 -0.27
N LEU A 145 4.93 12.54 1.03
CA LEU A 145 4.28 13.25 2.13
C LEU A 145 4.56 14.76 2.06
N PHE A 146 5.82 15.14 1.98
CA PHE A 146 6.23 16.53 2.09
C PHE A 146 5.68 17.36 0.92
N TYR A 147 5.94 16.96 -0.34
CA TYR A 147 5.58 17.73 -1.53
C TYR A 147 4.12 17.60 -1.94
N THR A 148 3.29 16.90 -1.18
CA THR A 148 1.83 16.90 -1.33
C THR A 148 1.10 17.52 -0.13
N SER A 149 1.81 17.83 0.96
CA SER A 149 1.27 18.41 2.20
C SER A 149 1.33 19.95 2.24
N ASP A 150 0.72 20.55 3.27
CA ASP A 150 0.84 21.97 3.57
C ASP A 150 2.30 22.43 3.70
N LEU A 151 3.17 21.53 4.19
CA LEU A 151 4.61 21.82 4.39
C LEU A 151 5.31 22.19 3.08
N GLY A 152 5.12 21.40 2.03
CA GLY A 152 5.87 21.53 0.78
C GLY A 152 5.18 22.42 -0.27
N ILE A 153 3.84 22.37 -0.38
CA ILE A 153 3.11 23.08 -1.44
C ILE A 153 2.28 24.27 -0.93
N GLY A 154 2.09 24.37 0.39
CA GLY A 154 1.29 25.41 1.02
C GLY A 154 -0.22 25.14 0.99
N ALA A 155 -0.96 25.82 1.89
CA ALA A 155 -2.34 25.49 2.22
C ALA A 155 -3.33 25.61 1.04
N VAL A 156 -3.16 26.58 0.14
CA VAL A 156 -4.09 26.79 -0.99
C VAL A 156 -3.93 25.68 -2.03
N ALA A 157 -2.70 25.40 -2.45
CA ALA A 157 -2.41 24.34 -3.43
C ALA A 157 -2.82 22.97 -2.91
N LYS A 158 -2.53 22.65 -1.63
CA LYS A 158 -2.96 21.40 -1.01
C LYS A 158 -4.49 21.25 -1.03
N LYS A 159 -5.26 22.29 -0.64
CA LYS A 159 -6.73 22.21 -0.65
C LYS A 159 -7.30 21.98 -2.05
N SER A 160 -6.67 22.53 -3.09
CA SER A 160 -7.04 22.23 -4.48
C SER A 160 -6.80 20.77 -4.83
N LEU A 161 -5.67 20.20 -4.41
CA LEU A 161 -5.40 18.76 -4.61
C LEU A 161 -6.33 17.88 -3.77
N VAL A 162 -6.66 18.24 -2.53
CA VAL A 162 -7.67 17.52 -1.72
C VAL A 162 -8.99 17.39 -2.48
N SER A 163 -9.45 18.47 -3.12
CA SER A 163 -10.70 18.42 -3.90
C SER A 163 -10.61 17.54 -5.14
N LYS A 164 -9.41 17.40 -5.72
CA LYS A 164 -9.14 16.57 -6.90
C LYS A 164 -9.11 15.07 -6.56
N PHE A 165 -8.63 14.70 -5.37
CA PHE A 165 -8.47 13.34 -4.91
C PHE A 165 -9.53 12.92 -3.88
N ILE A 166 -10.81 13.22 -4.16
CA ILE A 166 -11.94 12.71 -3.38
C ILE A 166 -12.28 11.32 -3.90
N ASN A 167 -12.17 10.30 -3.03
CA ASN A 167 -12.32 8.88 -3.36
C ASN A 167 -13.26 8.17 -2.36
N PRO A 168 -14.55 8.54 -2.33
CA PRO A 168 -15.44 8.15 -1.23
C PRO A 168 -15.70 6.65 -1.17
N GLU A 169 -15.85 5.97 -2.32
CA GLU A 169 -16.16 4.53 -2.33
C GLU A 169 -14.98 3.69 -1.83
N LEU A 170 -13.74 4.03 -2.24
CA LEU A 170 -12.54 3.31 -1.82
C LEU A 170 -12.18 3.64 -0.34
N CYS A 171 -12.45 4.87 0.10
CA CYS A 171 -12.33 5.23 1.52
C CYS A 171 -13.33 4.44 2.38
N ASP A 172 -14.60 4.32 1.96
CA ASP A 172 -15.62 3.53 2.67
C ASP A 172 -15.22 2.06 2.79
N ILE A 173 -14.67 1.47 1.72
CA ILE A 173 -14.11 0.11 1.75
C ILE A 173 -13.04 -0.01 2.84
N THR A 174 -12.10 0.93 2.90
CA THR A 174 -11.04 0.95 3.92
C THR A 174 -11.61 1.13 5.33
N GLU A 175 -12.50 2.12 5.52
CA GLU A 175 -13.15 2.38 6.81
C GLU A 175 -13.91 1.16 7.33
N LYS A 176 -14.56 0.41 6.43
CA LYS A 176 -15.33 -0.77 6.75
C LYS A 176 -14.44 -1.99 6.96
N LEU A 177 -13.67 -2.39 5.93
CA LEU A 177 -12.97 -3.67 5.90
C LEU A 177 -11.63 -3.67 6.65
N VAL A 178 -11.05 -2.49 6.93
CA VAL A 178 -9.79 -2.37 7.68
C VAL A 178 -10.01 -1.88 9.11
N LEU A 179 -10.89 -0.89 9.28
CA LEU A 179 -11.01 -0.14 10.54
C LEU A 179 -12.32 -0.37 11.29
N THR A 180 -13.18 -1.30 10.85
CA THR A 180 -14.47 -1.61 11.50
C THR A 180 -14.73 -3.10 11.62
N ASP A 181 -14.95 -3.79 10.51
CA ASP A 181 -15.45 -5.17 10.46
C ASP A 181 -14.55 -6.17 11.20
N PRO A 182 -13.19 -6.10 11.11
CA PRO A 182 -12.31 -7.04 11.82
C PRO A 182 -12.45 -7.00 13.36
N TYR A 183 -13.03 -5.92 13.90
CA TYR A 183 -13.14 -5.68 15.35
C TYR A 183 -14.55 -5.96 15.90
N MET A 184 -15.41 -6.57 15.11
CA MET A 184 -16.76 -6.99 15.49
C MET A 184 -17.18 -8.23 14.72
N ASN A 185 -18.29 -8.85 15.14
CA ASN A 185 -18.85 -10.00 14.43
C ASN A 185 -19.55 -9.53 13.13
N ALA A 186 -18.77 -9.26 12.09
CA ALA A 186 -19.26 -8.86 10.78
C ALA A 186 -19.31 -10.06 9.82
N GLU A 187 -20.32 -10.07 8.92
CA GLU A 187 -20.47 -11.12 7.91
C GLU A 187 -19.33 -11.16 6.87
N SER A 188 -18.66 -10.02 6.68
CA SER A 188 -17.52 -9.89 5.77
C SER A 188 -16.24 -10.55 6.28
N ASN A 189 -16.15 -10.92 7.56
CA ASN A 189 -14.97 -11.55 8.12
C ASN A 189 -14.82 -13.00 7.63
N ASP A 190 -13.58 -13.40 7.36
CA ASP A 190 -13.18 -14.77 6.99
C ASP A 190 -12.13 -15.29 7.97
N ILE A 191 -12.56 -15.98 9.02
CA ILE A 191 -11.75 -16.30 10.18
C ILE A 191 -11.43 -17.80 10.21
N ASN A 192 -10.14 -18.13 10.29
CA ASN A 192 -9.71 -19.48 10.61
C ASN A 192 -10.31 -19.95 11.95
N SER A 193 -11.04 -21.06 11.93
CA SER A 193 -11.74 -21.60 13.11
C SER A 193 -10.81 -21.86 14.30
N GLU A 194 -9.52 -22.15 14.05
CA GLU A 194 -8.50 -22.42 15.07
C GLU A 194 -8.10 -21.18 15.89
N VAL A 195 -8.44 -19.96 15.45
CA VAL A 195 -8.17 -18.70 16.17
C VAL A 195 -9.43 -17.94 16.59
N MET A 196 -10.60 -18.57 16.45
CA MET A 196 -11.87 -17.92 16.72
C MET A 196 -12.01 -17.43 18.17
N ASP A 197 -11.46 -18.15 19.13
CA ASP A 197 -11.55 -17.74 20.55
C ASP A 197 -10.72 -16.50 20.83
N GLU A 198 -9.53 -16.37 20.25
CA GLU A 198 -8.69 -15.17 20.34
C GLU A 198 -9.38 -13.96 19.69
N VAL A 199 -10.03 -14.18 18.56
CA VAL A 199 -10.79 -13.13 17.85
C VAL A 199 -12.01 -12.68 18.68
N LYS A 200 -12.79 -13.61 19.26
CA LYS A 200 -13.90 -13.26 20.16
C LYS A 200 -13.44 -12.50 21.39
N ASN A 201 -12.30 -12.90 21.98
CA ASN A 201 -11.69 -12.18 23.10
C ASN A 201 -11.33 -10.75 22.71
N MET A 202 -10.71 -10.55 21.53
CA MET A 202 -10.40 -9.23 20.97
C MET A 202 -11.66 -8.37 20.81
N TRP A 203 -12.74 -8.92 20.26
CA TRP A 203 -14.03 -8.21 20.11
C TRP A 203 -14.64 -7.79 21.43
N GLY A 204 -14.41 -8.56 22.51
CA GLY A 204 -14.88 -8.24 23.86
C GLY A 204 -14.13 -7.09 24.54
N ARG A 205 -12.96 -6.70 24.07
CA ARG A 205 -12.11 -5.66 24.67
C ARG A 205 -12.58 -4.25 24.32
N LYS A 206 -13.27 -3.59 25.25
CA LYS A 206 -13.79 -2.23 25.06
C LYS A 206 -12.66 -1.18 24.93
N ASP A 207 -11.60 -1.32 25.74
CA ASP A 207 -10.40 -0.48 25.70
C ASP A 207 -9.72 -0.53 24.33
N PHE A 208 -9.51 -1.71 23.79
CA PHE A 208 -8.92 -1.94 22.50
C PHE A 208 -9.77 -1.36 21.36
N ARG A 209 -11.07 -1.64 21.36
CA ARG A 209 -12.01 -1.09 20.35
C ARG A 209 -12.05 0.44 20.37
N LEU A 210 -11.89 1.07 21.54
CA LEU A 210 -11.78 2.53 21.63
C LEU A 210 -10.53 3.03 20.90
N GLU A 211 -9.38 2.37 21.08
CA GLU A 211 -8.14 2.78 20.41
C GLU A 211 -8.21 2.60 18.88
N VAL A 212 -8.83 1.52 18.40
CA VAL A 212 -9.11 1.33 16.95
C VAL A 212 -10.06 2.43 16.43
N THR A 213 -11.10 2.78 17.20
CA THR A 213 -12.03 3.86 16.83
C THR A 213 -11.32 5.21 16.73
N LYS A 214 -10.33 5.49 17.59
CA LYS A 214 -9.51 6.71 17.48
C LYS A 214 -8.69 6.72 16.20
N LEU A 215 -8.09 5.60 15.82
CA LEU A 215 -7.37 5.47 14.55
C LEU A 215 -8.30 5.65 13.35
N LYS A 216 -9.50 5.05 13.38
CA LYS A 216 -10.52 5.29 12.35
C LYS A 216 -10.89 6.77 12.26
N ASN A 217 -11.07 7.46 13.40
CA ASN A 217 -11.36 8.90 13.39
C ASN A 217 -10.21 9.71 12.76
N ILE A 218 -8.95 9.36 13.02
CA ILE A 218 -7.79 9.99 12.38
C ILE A 218 -7.87 9.76 10.86
N PHE A 219 -8.12 8.52 10.40
CA PHE A 219 -8.27 8.19 8.98
C PHE A 219 -9.35 9.02 8.30
N MET A 220 -10.51 9.17 8.92
CA MET A 220 -11.67 9.91 8.38
C MET A 220 -11.48 11.44 8.34
N THR A 221 -10.60 11.99 9.17
CA THR A 221 -10.58 13.46 9.40
C THR A 221 -9.26 14.13 9.05
N LYS A 222 -8.13 13.40 9.02
CA LYS A 222 -6.80 13.97 8.81
C LYS A 222 -6.43 13.95 7.33
N ALA A 223 -6.59 15.06 6.64
CA ALA A 223 -6.14 15.23 5.25
C ALA A 223 -4.70 15.79 5.24
N GLU A 224 -3.70 14.94 5.44
CA GLU A 224 -2.30 15.36 5.63
C GLU A 224 -1.51 15.42 4.34
N GLY A 225 -1.45 14.34 3.59
CA GLY A 225 -0.76 14.22 2.31
C GLY A 225 -1.49 13.27 1.37
N LEU A 226 -1.06 13.21 0.11
CA LEU A 226 -1.61 12.31 -0.88
C LEU A 226 -1.12 10.89 -0.60
N LEU A 227 -2.02 10.03 -0.17
CA LEU A 227 -1.75 8.62 0.08
C LEU A 227 -1.73 7.79 -1.20
N HIS A 228 -1.05 6.67 -1.16
CA HIS A 228 -1.28 5.53 -2.03
C HIS A 228 -2.63 4.86 -1.68
N GLY A 229 -2.92 4.74 -0.40
CA GLY A 229 -4.17 4.22 0.16
C GLY A 229 -4.24 2.69 0.32
N ASP A 230 -3.33 1.93 -0.32
CA ASP A 230 -3.14 0.48 -0.13
C ASP A 230 -1.68 0.08 -0.38
N LEU A 231 -0.75 0.77 0.30
CA LEU A 231 0.70 0.56 0.13
C LEU A 231 1.15 -0.71 0.84
N HIS A 232 1.25 -1.78 0.10
CA HIS A 232 1.71 -3.08 0.60
C HIS A 232 2.81 -3.68 -0.27
N THR A 233 3.48 -4.74 0.19
CA THR A 233 4.56 -5.39 -0.56
C THR A 233 4.13 -5.98 -1.90
N GLY A 234 2.84 -6.15 -2.15
CA GLY A 234 2.26 -6.56 -3.42
C GLY A 234 1.96 -5.41 -4.38
N SER A 235 2.09 -4.14 -3.95
CA SER A 235 1.99 -2.93 -4.79
C SER A 235 3.37 -2.29 -5.05
N ILE A 236 4.44 -3.08 -4.95
CA ILE A 236 5.82 -2.64 -5.20
C ILE A 236 6.51 -3.63 -6.13
N PHE A 237 6.91 -3.17 -7.31
CA PHE A 237 7.84 -3.87 -8.16
C PHE A 237 9.29 -3.57 -7.75
N ILE A 238 10.18 -4.56 -7.84
CA ILE A 238 11.54 -4.47 -7.34
C ILE A 238 12.55 -5.27 -8.16
N THR A 239 13.75 -4.72 -8.29
CA THR A 239 14.98 -5.41 -8.67
C THR A 239 16.01 -5.29 -7.55
N GLU A 240 17.26 -5.66 -7.78
CA GLU A 240 18.36 -5.41 -6.83
C GLU A 240 18.70 -3.91 -6.71
N ASP A 241 18.43 -3.14 -7.78
CA ASP A 241 18.89 -1.76 -7.90
C ASP A 241 17.76 -0.73 -7.90
N ASP A 242 16.52 -1.14 -8.14
CA ASP A 242 15.41 -0.22 -8.42
C ASP A 242 14.09 -0.74 -7.86
N MET A 243 13.18 0.18 -7.56
CA MET A 243 11.81 -0.13 -7.13
C MET A 243 10.80 0.81 -7.80
N ARG A 244 9.57 0.34 -7.98
CA ARG A 244 8.43 1.13 -8.45
C ARG A 244 7.20 0.82 -7.63
N VAL A 245 6.57 1.85 -7.08
CA VAL A 245 5.27 1.77 -6.39
C VAL A 245 4.18 1.93 -7.43
N PHE A 246 3.17 1.05 -7.43
CA PHE A 246 2.07 1.06 -8.40
C PHE A 246 0.73 0.70 -7.73
N ASP A 247 -0.37 0.80 -8.48
CA ASP A 247 -1.72 0.42 -8.02
C ASP A 247 -2.32 1.37 -6.98
N THR A 248 -2.26 2.68 -7.28
CA THR A 248 -2.70 3.78 -6.41
C THR A 248 -4.19 4.11 -6.53
N GLU A 249 -5.05 3.15 -6.90
CA GLU A 249 -6.48 3.40 -7.09
C GLU A 249 -7.23 3.79 -5.80
N PHE A 250 -6.66 3.48 -4.62
CA PHE A 250 -7.14 3.91 -3.31
C PHE A 250 -6.64 5.30 -2.90
N ALA A 251 -5.94 6.02 -3.76
CA ALA A 251 -5.34 7.31 -3.41
C ALA A 251 -6.38 8.34 -2.99
N PHE A 252 -6.08 9.04 -1.91
CA PHE A 252 -6.83 10.18 -1.39
C PHE A 252 -5.94 10.99 -0.44
N TYR A 253 -6.41 12.16 0.01
CA TYR A 253 -5.73 12.92 1.06
C TYR A 253 -6.09 12.39 2.44
N GLY A 254 -5.15 11.72 3.09
CA GLY A 254 -5.36 11.06 4.38
C GLY A 254 -4.17 11.19 5.34
N PRO A 255 -4.23 10.50 6.51
CA PRO A 255 -3.12 10.45 7.48
C PRO A 255 -1.96 9.64 6.91
N TYR A 256 -0.80 10.25 6.80
CA TYR A 256 0.34 9.62 6.13
C TYR A 256 0.89 8.37 6.87
N GLY A 257 0.67 8.34 8.19
CA GLY A 257 0.97 7.15 8.99
C GLY A 257 0.20 5.89 8.56
N TYR A 258 -0.89 6.04 7.79
CA TYR A 258 -1.62 4.91 7.24
C TYR A 258 -0.78 4.14 6.20
N ASP A 259 -0.25 4.81 5.18
CA ASP A 259 0.57 4.15 4.13
C ASP A 259 1.84 3.50 4.70
N ILE A 260 2.57 4.22 5.55
CA ILE A 260 3.77 3.67 6.21
C ILE A 260 3.38 2.47 7.08
N GLY A 261 2.25 2.56 7.77
CA GLY A 261 1.71 1.50 8.60
C GLY A 261 1.35 0.24 7.82
N LEU A 262 0.73 0.39 6.64
CA LEU A 262 0.42 -0.74 5.76
C LEU A 262 1.69 -1.44 5.27
N LEU A 263 2.70 -0.68 4.88
CA LEU A 263 3.99 -1.22 4.47
C LEU A 263 4.64 -2.02 5.61
N PHE A 264 4.74 -1.44 6.82
CA PHE A 264 5.31 -2.13 7.98
C PHE A 264 4.53 -3.38 8.36
N ALA A 265 3.20 -3.30 8.32
CA ALA A 265 2.34 -4.45 8.57
C ALA A 265 2.64 -5.63 7.63
N ASN A 266 2.95 -5.36 6.36
CA ASN A 266 3.28 -6.42 5.40
C ASN A 266 4.65 -7.08 5.68
N PHE A 267 5.63 -6.34 6.20
CA PHE A 267 6.87 -6.92 6.73
C PHE A 267 6.60 -7.78 7.98
N ILE A 268 5.72 -7.30 8.87
CA ILE A 268 5.31 -8.04 10.08
C ILE A 268 4.50 -9.30 9.70
N LEU A 269 3.61 -9.23 8.71
CA LEU A 269 2.87 -10.39 8.20
C LEU A 269 3.81 -11.45 7.62
N ASN A 270 4.83 -11.03 6.89
CA ASN A 270 5.88 -11.95 6.44
C ASN A 270 6.67 -12.52 7.64
N TYR A 271 7.05 -11.69 8.62
CA TYR A 271 7.75 -12.10 9.84
C TYR A 271 6.98 -13.19 10.61
N ILE A 272 5.67 -13.01 10.85
CA ILE A 272 4.86 -13.98 11.58
C ILE A 272 4.58 -15.25 10.77
N SER A 273 4.55 -15.20 9.44
CA SER A 273 4.31 -16.37 8.59
C SER A 273 5.32 -17.48 8.83
N TRP A 274 6.55 -17.12 9.21
CA TRP A 274 7.62 -18.06 9.54
C TRP A 274 7.40 -18.84 10.84
N GLU A 275 6.39 -18.47 11.66
CA GLU A 275 6.00 -19.27 12.85
C GLU A 275 5.32 -20.58 12.47
N GLY A 276 4.62 -20.60 11.35
CA GLY A 276 3.93 -21.80 10.84
C GLY A 276 4.71 -22.59 9.79
N ARG A 277 5.88 -22.11 9.34
CA ARG A 277 6.68 -22.75 8.28
C ARG A 277 7.71 -23.71 8.86
N GLU A 278 7.86 -24.87 8.18
CA GLU A 278 8.80 -25.94 8.56
C GLU A 278 9.76 -26.27 7.42
N ASP A 279 9.72 -25.51 6.32
CA ASP A 279 10.52 -25.72 5.10
C ASP A 279 11.93 -25.12 5.18
N LYS A 280 12.26 -24.46 6.30
CA LYS A 280 13.56 -23.82 6.56
C LYS A 280 14.08 -24.17 7.95
N SER A 281 15.39 -24.07 8.13
CA SER A 281 16.01 -24.23 9.43
C SER A 281 15.64 -23.10 10.40
N LYS A 282 15.67 -23.35 11.69
CA LYS A 282 15.40 -22.33 12.72
C LYS A 282 16.40 -21.16 12.64
N GLU A 283 17.63 -21.42 12.23
CA GLU A 283 18.65 -20.38 12.06
C GLU A 283 18.32 -19.48 10.88
N GLU A 284 18.00 -20.03 9.69
CA GLU A 284 17.59 -19.24 8.53
C GLU A 284 16.37 -18.36 8.85
N ILE A 285 15.36 -18.94 9.53
CA ILE A 285 14.18 -18.20 9.96
C ILE A 285 14.54 -17.07 10.91
N ARG A 286 15.41 -17.30 11.90
CA ARG A 286 15.84 -16.27 12.85
C ARG A 286 16.57 -15.13 12.17
N GLU A 287 17.51 -15.45 11.27
CA GLU A 287 18.26 -14.44 10.51
C GLU A 287 17.36 -13.62 9.56
N PHE A 288 16.39 -14.27 8.93
CA PHE A 288 15.48 -13.57 8.04
C PHE A 288 14.46 -12.71 8.78
N ARG A 289 13.95 -13.20 9.93
CA ARG A 289 13.11 -12.38 10.82
C ARG A 289 13.84 -11.14 11.31
N LYS A 290 15.14 -11.30 11.66
CA LYS A 290 15.97 -10.14 12.01
C LYS A 290 16.06 -9.15 10.84
N TYR A 291 16.35 -9.63 9.64
CA TYR A 291 16.39 -8.78 8.44
C TYR A 291 15.08 -7.99 8.23
N LEU A 292 13.91 -8.61 8.45
CA LEU A 292 12.62 -7.94 8.28
C LEU A 292 12.43 -6.79 9.30
N LEU A 293 12.86 -6.97 10.54
CA LEU A 293 12.83 -5.92 11.56
C LEU A 293 13.86 -4.83 11.28
N ASP A 294 15.09 -5.20 10.94
CA ASP A 294 16.13 -4.26 10.53
C ASP A 294 15.66 -3.40 9.34
N ALA A 295 14.95 -4.01 8.36
CA ALA A 295 14.41 -3.29 7.22
C ALA A 295 13.32 -2.27 7.61
N ILE A 296 12.44 -2.58 8.56
CA ILE A 296 11.46 -1.63 9.11
C ILE A 296 12.18 -0.43 9.74
N GLU A 297 13.21 -0.68 10.56
CA GLU A 297 14.02 0.37 11.20
C GLU A 297 14.73 1.23 10.16
N GLU A 298 15.40 0.61 9.19
CA GLU A 298 16.10 1.34 8.13
C GLU A 298 15.15 2.18 7.26
N ILE A 299 13.94 1.67 6.92
CA ILE A 299 12.93 2.43 6.17
C ILE A 299 12.54 3.70 6.95
N TRP A 300 12.27 3.56 8.26
CA TRP A 300 11.91 4.70 9.08
C TRP A 300 13.06 5.71 9.21
N HIS A 301 14.28 5.26 9.45
CA HIS A 301 15.44 6.14 9.56
C HIS A 301 15.73 6.93 8.29
N GLU A 302 15.63 6.28 7.12
CA GLU A 302 15.82 6.96 5.83
C GLU A 302 14.66 7.93 5.54
N PHE A 303 13.42 7.54 5.88
CA PHE A 303 12.26 8.42 5.81
C PHE A 303 12.43 9.66 6.70
N GLU A 304 12.75 9.47 7.98
CA GLU A 304 12.90 10.56 8.95
C GLU A 304 14.03 11.50 8.57
N LYS A 305 15.16 10.94 8.13
CA LYS A 305 16.34 11.71 7.69
C LYS A 305 16.00 12.58 6.49
N ASP A 306 15.47 12.00 5.39
CA ASP A 306 15.14 12.76 4.18
C ASP A 306 14.03 13.80 4.47
N LEU A 307 13.01 13.43 5.30
CA LEU A 307 11.98 14.37 5.72
C LEU A 307 12.55 15.59 6.47
N LYS A 308 13.48 15.38 7.41
CA LYS A 308 14.14 16.48 8.14
C LYS A 308 14.95 17.39 7.21
N GLU A 309 15.67 16.80 6.26
CA GLU A 309 16.47 17.55 5.28
C GLU A 309 15.58 18.44 4.39
N ILE A 310 14.50 17.88 3.80
CA ILE A 310 13.60 18.66 2.93
C ILE A 310 12.74 19.64 3.73
N TRP A 311 12.38 19.31 4.99
CA TRP A 311 11.68 20.22 5.89
C TRP A 311 12.46 21.52 6.12
N GLU A 312 13.76 21.43 6.41
CA GLU A 312 14.61 22.60 6.65
C GLU A 312 14.82 23.42 5.38
N LYS A 313 14.89 22.75 4.22
CA LYS A 313 15.26 23.40 2.96
C LYS A 313 14.07 24.00 2.23
N ASP A 314 12.95 23.27 2.15
CA ASP A 314 11.90 23.53 1.18
C ASP A 314 10.53 23.87 1.82
N SER A 315 10.45 23.93 3.18
CA SER A 315 9.17 24.19 3.85
C SER A 315 8.60 25.57 3.54
N LYS A 316 7.31 25.61 3.22
CA LYS A 316 6.53 26.83 2.91
C LYS A 316 5.57 27.22 4.04
N GLU A 317 5.30 26.32 4.96
CA GLU A 317 4.36 26.56 6.07
C GLU A 317 5.10 27.24 7.25
N ILE A 318 4.58 28.38 7.69
CA ILE A 318 5.22 29.16 8.75
C ILE A 318 5.37 28.42 10.08
N SER A 319 4.41 27.54 10.41
CA SER A 319 4.48 26.71 11.62
C SER A 319 5.66 25.73 11.63
N SER A 320 6.24 25.43 10.46
CA SER A 320 7.43 24.60 10.32
C SER A 320 8.67 25.19 11.01
N THR A 321 8.67 26.49 11.26
CA THR A 321 9.77 27.22 11.92
C THR A 321 9.64 27.25 13.44
N VAL A 322 8.52 26.76 13.99
CA VAL A 322 8.31 26.73 15.44
C VAL A 322 9.16 25.64 16.08
N GLU A 323 9.96 26.03 17.06
CA GLU A 323 10.83 25.10 17.80
C GLU A 323 10.03 23.94 18.42
N GLY A 324 10.52 22.71 18.22
CA GLY A 324 9.89 21.48 18.69
C GLY A 324 8.71 20.98 17.84
N TYR A 325 8.21 21.76 16.86
CA TYR A 325 7.07 21.31 16.04
C TYR A 325 7.44 20.14 15.13
N LYS A 326 8.62 20.14 14.54
CA LYS A 326 9.09 19.05 13.67
C LYS A 326 9.18 17.73 14.43
N GLU A 327 9.77 17.74 15.61
CA GLU A 327 9.90 16.57 16.49
C GLU A 327 8.53 16.06 16.95
N TYR A 328 7.64 16.95 17.35
CA TYR A 328 6.25 16.63 17.67
C TYR A 328 5.53 15.96 16.49
N TYR A 329 5.69 16.53 15.29
CA TYR A 329 5.08 16.02 14.07
C TYR A 329 5.55 14.59 13.75
N ILE A 330 6.86 14.36 13.74
CA ILE A 330 7.47 13.06 13.42
C ILE A 330 7.08 12.01 14.46
N ASN A 331 7.08 12.38 15.76
CA ASN A 331 6.67 11.46 16.82
C ASN A 331 5.20 11.04 16.69
N ASN A 332 4.29 11.97 16.41
CA ASN A 332 2.89 11.65 16.18
C ASN A 332 2.70 10.76 14.95
N LEU A 333 3.45 11.03 13.88
CA LEU A 333 3.42 10.22 12.67
C LEU A 333 3.88 8.78 12.95
N LEU A 334 4.95 8.59 13.75
CA LEU A 334 5.39 7.26 14.17
C LEU A 334 4.32 6.51 14.96
N GLN A 335 3.66 7.18 15.90
CA GLN A 335 2.60 6.57 16.72
C GLN A 335 1.38 6.18 15.89
N GLU A 336 0.99 7.01 14.93
CA GLU A 336 -0.07 6.69 13.96
C GLU A 336 0.33 5.50 13.07
N THR A 337 1.56 5.50 12.56
CA THR A 337 2.13 4.41 11.76
C THR A 337 2.04 3.07 12.49
N VAL A 338 2.49 3.02 13.74
CA VAL A 338 2.42 1.79 14.56
C VAL A 338 0.98 1.36 14.79
N GLY A 339 0.08 2.29 15.06
CA GLY A 339 -1.34 2.01 15.27
C GLY A 339 -2.00 1.42 14.01
N PHE A 340 -1.83 2.06 12.85
CA PHE A 340 -2.37 1.57 11.58
C PHE A 340 -1.73 0.25 11.14
N SER A 341 -0.44 0.08 11.40
CA SER A 341 0.24 -1.20 11.14
C SER A 341 -0.38 -2.34 11.95
N GLY A 342 -0.69 -2.12 13.23
CA GLY A 342 -1.41 -3.09 14.04
C GLY A 342 -2.79 -3.43 13.49
N CYS A 343 -3.54 -2.43 13.03
CA CYS A 343 -4.85 -2.62 12.38
C CYS A 343 -4.73 -3.46 11.11
N GLU A 344 -3.74 -3.18 10.26
CA GLU A 344 -3.52 -3.90 9.00
C GLU A 344 -3.14 -5.37 9.26
N VAL A 345 -2.25 -5.65 10.22
CA VAL A 345 -1.90 -7.04 10.59
C VAL A 345 -3.16 -7.82 10.99
N MET A 346 -4.01 -7.24 11.83
CA MET A 346 -5.22 -7.92 12.30
C MET A 346 -6.27 -8.10 11.22
N ARG A 347 -6.48 -7.09 10.36
CA ARG A 347 -7.48 -7.22 9.29
C ARG A 347 -7.10 -8.27 8.25
N ARG A 348 -5.80 -8.51 8.03
CA ARG A 348 -5.30 -9.58 7.14
C ARG A 348 -5.44 -10.98 7.75
N ILE A 349 -5.75 -11.07 9.04
CA ILE A 349 -6.01 -12.33 9.75
C ILE A 349 -7.51 -12.59 9.90
N VAL A 350 -8.28 -11.55 10.20
CA VAL A 350 -9.70 -11.63 10.58
C VAL A 350 -10.63 -11.26 9.43
N GLY A 351 -10.25 -10.28 8.61
CA GLY A 351 -11.08 -9.76 7.52
C GLY A 351 -11.11 -10.64 6.29
N MET A 352 -11.92 -10.25 5.29
CA MET A 352 -12.12 -11.04 4.06
C MET A 352 -10.89 -11.09 3.13
N ALA A 353 -9.99 -10.12 3.21
CA ALA A 353 -8.84 -9.99 2.31
C ALA A 353 -7.55 -10.43 3.01
N HIS A 354 -7.23 -11.71 2.90
CA HIS A 354 -5.98 -12.29 3.41
C HIS A 354 -4.75 -11.90 2.59
N VAL A 355 -3.59 -12.44 2.95
CA VAL A 355 -2.32 -12.21 2.23
C VAL A 355 -1.65 -13.53 1.87
N PRO A 356 -0.99 -13.61 0.70
CA PRO A 356 -0.25 -14.80 0.29
C PRO A 356 0.79 -15.28 1.30
N ASP A 357 1.39 -14.36 2.07
CA ASP A 357 2.35 -14.67 3.14
C ASP A 357 1.78 -15.65 4.18
N LEU A 358 0.49 -15.54 4.52
CA LEU A 358 -0.20 -16.45 5.42
C LEU A 358 -0.91 -17.58 4.68
N ASP A 359 -1.36 -17.35 3.44
CA ASP A 359 -2.12 -18.32 2.66
C ASP A 359 -1.26 -19.44 2.09
N ILE A 360 0.07 -19.28 2.08
CA ILE A 360 1.02 -20.37 1.80
C ILE A 360 0.91 -21.50 2.82
N LEU A 361 0.47 -21.20 4.05
CA LEU A 361 0.24 -22.14 5.13
C LEU A 361 -1.13 -22.83 4.93
N LYS A 362 -1.13 -24.00 4.30
CA LYS A 362 -2.37 -24.73 3.96
C LYS A 362 -2.98 -25.46 5.16
N ASP A 363 -2.17 -25.91 6.10
CA ASP A 363 -2.66 -26.52 7.34
C ASP A 363 -3.18 -25.45 8.30
N LEU A 364 -4.45 -25.55 8.71
CA LEU A 364 -5.11 -24.55 9.54
C LEU A 364 -4.45 -24.35 10.91
N LYS A 365 -3.88 -25.41 11.49
CA LYS A 365 -3.20 -25.33 12.80
C LYS A 365 -1.83 -24.66 12.69
N GLN A 366 -1.09 -24.91 11.60
CA GLN A 366 0.16 -24.22 11.31
C GLN A 366 -0.12 -22.74 11.03
N LYS A 367 -1.14 -22.45 10.20
CA LYS A 367 -1.60 -21.07 9.92
C LYS A 367 -2.02 -20.36 11.22
N ALA A 368 -2.73 -21.05 12.10
CA ALA A 368 -3.16 -20.50 13.39
C ALA A 368 -2.00 -20.10 14.32
N LYS A 369 -0.84 -20.78 14.27
CA LYS A 369 0.35 -20.36 15.05
C LYS A 369 0.77 -18.95 14.63
N ALA A 370 0.93 -18.72 13.34
CA ALA A 370 1.28 -17.40 12.78
C ALA A 370 0.19 -16.37 13.08
N GLN A 371 -1.07 -16.72 12.93
CA GLN A 371 -2.21 -15.84 13.15
C GLN A 371 -2.35 -15.41 14.63
N ARG A 372 -2.14 -16.33 15.59
CA ARG A 372 -2.13 -16.00 17.03
C ARG A 372 -1.03 -15.00 17.37
N LEU A 373 0.16 -15.21 16.84
CA LEU A 373 1.27 -14.26 17.02
C LEU A 373 0.92 -12.90 16.42
N GLY A 374 0.35 -12.87 15.21
CA GLY A 374 -0.08 -11.63 14.54
C GLY A 374 -1.17 -10.89 15.30
N LEU A 375 -2.20 -11.59 15.82
CA LEU A 375 -3.25 -11.00 16.65
C LEU A 375 -2.68 -10.40 17.94
N LYS A 376 -1.72 -11.10 18.58
CA LYS A 376 -1.04 -10.59 19.78
C LYS A 376 -0.23 -9.33 19.48
N ILE A 377 0.60 -9.36 18.44
CA ILE A 377 1.42 -8.23 18.01
C ILE A 377 0.54 -7.04 17.60
N GLY A 378 -0.46 -7.24 16.75
CA GLY A 378 -1.33 -6.16 16.26
C GLY A 378 -2.08 -5.47 17.39
N GLN A 379 -2.64 -6.23 18.35
CA GLN A 379 -3.31 -5.64 19.52
C GLN A 379 -2.35 -4.79 20.37
N GLU A 380 -1.15 -5.31 20.67
CA GLU A 380 -0.18 -4.57 21.48
C GLU A 380 0.37 -3.33 20.77
N MET A 381 0.56 -3.39 19.44
CA MET A 381 0.91 -2.21 18.65
C MET A 381 -0.15 -1.11 18.77
N VAL A 382 -1.43 -1.43 18.61
CA VAL A 382 -2.53 -0.46 18.78
C VAL A 382 -2.56 0.10 20.21
N MET A 383 -2.43 -0.75 21.22
CA MET A 383 -2.55 -0.36 22.63
C MET A 383 -1.35 0.40 23.17
N ARG A 384 -0.14 0.11 22.65
CA ARG A 384 1.10 0.72 23.14
C ARG A 384 1.66 1.79 22.20
N ARG A 385 0.98 2.14 21.08
CA ARG A 385 1.50 3.10 20.09
C ARG A 385 2.01 4.41 20.71
N ASN A 386 1.29 4.94 21.69
CA ASN A 386 1.67 6.20 22.37
C ASN A 386 2.92 6.07 23.28
N LYS A 387 3.46 4.87 23.46
CA LYS A 387 4.70 4.62 24.20
C LYS A 387 5.90 4.41 23.28
N ILE A 388 5.66 4.31 21.98
CA ILE A 388 6.69 4.21 20.96
C ILE A 388 7.21 5.62 20.70
N ILE A 389 8.49 5.85 21.00
CA ILE A 389 9.18 7.13 20.84
C ILE A 389 10.23 7.09 19.73
N ASN A 390 10.73 5.90 19.41
CA ASN A 390 11.63 5.63 18.29
C ASN A 390 11.24 4.31 17.63
N ILE A 391 11.77 4.05 16.46
CA ILE A 391 11.37 2.86 15.69
C ILE A 391 11.87 1.56 16.33
N GLU A 392 12.98 1.58 17.06
CA GLU A 392 13.55 0.44 17.77
C GLU A 392 12.61 -0.06 18.90
N ASP A 393 11.76 0.81 19.43
CA ASP A 393 10.74 0.41 20.40
C ASP A 393 9.73 -0.55 19.77
N LEU A 394 9.41 -0.36 18.46
CA LEU A 394 8.53 -1.28 17.72
C LEU A 394 9.18 -2.66 17.56
N SER A 395 10.42 -2.73 17.11
CA SER A 395 11.16 -3.99 16.98
C SER A 395 11.29 -4.70 18.33
N SER A 396 11.59 -3.95 19.38
CA SER A 396 11.67 -4.46 20.76
C SER A 396 10.34 -5.05 21.22
N LEU A 397 9.21 -4.39 20.93
CA LEU A 397 7.88 -4.89 21.20
C LEU A 397 7.59 -6.20 20.48
N ILE A 398 7.90 -6.27 19.17
CA ILE A 398 7.70 -7.49 18.38
C ILE A 398 8.55 -8.65 18.93
N LEU A 399 9.82 -8.39 19.25
CA LEU A 399 10.73 -9.39 19.83
C LEU A 399 10.28 -9.86 21.23
N GLU A 400 9.76 -8.96 22.07
CA GLU A 400 9.17 -9.30 23.38
C GLU A 400 8.02 -10.31 23.22
N LEU A 401 7.16 -10.11 22.22
CA LEU A 401 5.95 -10.90 22.00
C LEU A 401 6.20 -12.23 21.27
N THR A 402 7.37 -12.36 20.62
CA THR A 402 7.76 -13.56 19.86
C THR A 402 8.49 -14.62 20.74
N LYS A 403 8.95 -14.23 21.92
CA LYS A 403 9.56 -15.14 22.91
C LYS A 403 8.54 -16.11 23.49
#